data_edf2f15e0bce9d4fab1d84abac3f1ad8
#
_entry.id   edf2f15e0bce9d4fab1d84abac3f1ad8
#
_cell.length_a   1.000
_cell.length_b   1.000
_cell.length_c   1.000
_cell.angle_alpha   90.00
_cell.angle_beta   90.00
_cell.angle_gamma   90.00
#
_symmetry.space_group_name_H-M   'P 1'
#
loop_
_entity.id
_entity.type
_entity.pdbx_description
1 polymer ?
#
loop_
_entity_poly.entity_id
_entity_poly.type
_entity_poly.pdbx_seq_one_letter_code
_entity_poly.pdbx_strand_id
1 'polypeptide(L)' 'MNEKTKPAQVWGKRSAEFYAELENQPVQVAVSNGKSFKGTLIGVDVYDIIIRQETGLELLLPKGNIIYIHRAGS' A
#
# COMPACT_ATOMS: atom_id res chain seq x y z
N MET A 1 -4.95 24.90 16.74
CA MET A 1 -5.02 24.42 16.59
C MET A 1 -5.34 23.87 16.75
N ASN A 2 -5.42 23.87 16.75
CA ASN A 2 -5.65 23.24 16.64
C ASN A 2 -5.81 22.65 16.66
N GLU A 3 -5.99 22.55 16.42
CA GLU A 3 -6.06 22.00 16.37
C GLU A 3 -6.14 21.37 16.32
N LYS A 4 -6.20 21.29 16.16
CA LYS A 4 -6.29 20.74 16.24
C LYS A 4 -6.60 19.77 15.98
N THR A 5 -6.47 19.52 15.97
CA THR A 5 -6.73 18.79 15.70
C THR A 5 -6.77 17.51 15.72
N LYS A 6 -7.07 16.82 15.62
CA LYS A 6 -7.18 15.52 15.48
C LYS A 6 -6.16 14.96 14.60
N PRO A 7 -4.91 15.08 14.88
CA PRO A 7 -3.85 14.68 13.96
C PRO A 7 -3.94 13.23 13.55
N ALA A 8 -4.30 12.35 14.45
CA ALA A 8 -4.34 10.93 14.10
C ALA A 8 -5.37 10.63 13.03
N GLN A 9 -6.51 11.28 13.09
CA GLN A 9 -7.53 11.06 12.09
C GLN A 9 -7.09 11.57 10.74
N VAL A 10 -6.43 12.72 10.72
CA VAL A 10 -6.00 13.31 9.46
C VAL A 10 -4.96 12.43 8.80
N TRP A 11 -3.98 11.97 9.55
CA TRP A 11 -2.90 11.19 8.97
C TRP A 11 -3.37 9.84 8.46
N GLY A 12 -4.16 9.14 9.24
CA GLY A 12 -4.64 7.83 8.84
C GLY A 12 -5.57 7.89 7.65
N LYS A 13 -6.37 8.94 7.57
CA LYS A 13 -7.36 9.05 6.51
C LYS A 13 -6.73 9.15 5.13
N ARG A 14 -5.70 9.97 4.99
CA ARG A 14 -5.10 10.17 3.68
C ARG A 14 -4.45 8.90 3.15
N SER A 15 -3.73 8.19 4.00
CA SER A 15 -3.12 6.93 3.60
C SER A 15 -4.18 5.89 3.24
N ALA A 16 -5.24 5.83 4.02
CA ALA A 16 -6.31 4.87 3.73
C ALA A 16 -6.96 5.15 2.38
N GLU A 17 -7.18 6.41 2.06
CA GLU A 17 -7.75 6.79 0.78
C GLU A 17 -6.84 6.39 -0.37
N PHE A 18 -5.55 6.60 -0.19
CA PHE A 18 -4.59 6.25 -1.23
C PHE A 18 -4.61 4.75 -1.51
N TYR A 19 -4.56 3.94 -0.46
CA TYR A 19 -4.62 2.49 -0.63
C TYR A 19 -5.94 2.05 -1.23
N ALA A 20 -7.04 2.68 -0.84
CA ALA A 20 -8.36 2.31 -1.37
C ALA A 20 -8.42 2.52 -2.88
N GLU A 21 -7.79 3.58 -3.37
CA GLU A 21 -7.77 3.85 -4.80
C GLU A 21 -6.95 2.83 -5.56
N LEU A 22 -5.99 2.19 -4.90
CA LEU A 22 -5.14 1.21 -5.54
C LEU A 22 -5.70 -0.21 -5.47
N GLU A 23 -6.74 -0.43 -4.69
CA GLU A 23 -7.30 -1.77 -4.55
C GLU A 23 -7.74 -2.31 -5.90
N ASN A 24 -7.39 -3.56 -6.17
CA ASN A 24 -7.68 -4.26 -7.41
C ASN A 24 -7.01 -3.64 -8.63
N GLN A 25 -6.01 -2.80 -8.41
CA GLN A 25 -5.24 -2.19 -9.48
C GLN A 25 -3.84 -2.78 -9.52
N PRO A 26 -3.18 -2.77 -10.69
CA PRO A 26 -1.78 -3.16 -10.73
C PRO A 26 -0.94 -2.12 -10.00
N VAL A 27 -0.02 -2.61 -9.17
CA VAL A 27 0.83 -1.74 -8.37
C VAL A 27 2.27 -2.19 -8.43
N GLN A 28 3.15 -1.27 -8.12
CA GLN A 28 4.56 -1.56 -7.91
C GLN A 28 4.91 -1.11 -6.49
N VAL A 29 5.58 -2.00 -5.76
CA VAL A 29 5.90 -1.77 -4.36
C VAL A 29 7.40 -1.94 -4.17
N ALA A 30 8.04 -0.94 -3.56
CA ALA A 30 9.45 -1.04 -3.20
C ALA A 30 9.55 -1.28 -1.70
N VAL A 31 10.40 -2.20 -1.32
CA VAL A 31 10.56 -2.57 0.08
C VAL A 31 11.97 -2.24 0.57
N SER A 32 12.13 -2.27 1.89
CA SER A 32 13.29 -1.70 2.56
C SER A 32 14.62 -2.37 2.19
N ASN A 33 14.60 -3.60 1.68
CA ASN A 33 15.83 -4.27 1.29
C ASN A 33 16.26 -3.96 -0.15
N GLY A 34 15.62 -2.98 -0.78
CA GLY A 34 15.99 -2.57 -2.13
C GLY A 34 15.28 -3.31 -3.24
N LYS A 35 14.46 -4.29 -2.90
CA LYS A 35 13.71 -5.03 -3.92
C LYS A 35 12.40 -4.34 -4.22
N SER A 36 11.84 -4.62 -5.39
CA SER A 36 10.51 -4.16 -5.72
C SER A 36 9.70 -5.30 -6.31
N PHE A 37 8.40 -5.20 -6.15
CA PHE A 37 7.46 -6.22 -6.60
C PHE A 37 6.34 -5.59 -7.37
N LYS A 38 5.84 -6.29 -8.38
CA LYS A 38 4.66 -5.89 -9.13
C LYS A 38 3.57 -6.90 -8.94
N GLY A 39 2.34 -6.44 -8.95
CA GLY A 39 1.19 -7.33 -8.87
C GLY A 39 -0.07 -6.51 -8.72
N THR A 40 -1.17 -7.21 -8.56
CA THR A 40 -2.46 -6.58 -8.30
C THR A 40 -2.66 -6.49 -6.80
N LEU A 41 -3.02 -5.31 -6.32
CA LEU A 41 -3.27 -5.12 -4.89
C LEU A 41 -4.64 -5.72 -4.56
N ILE A 42 -4.63 -6.87 -3.90
CA ILE A 42 -5.87 -7.60 -3.62
C ILE A 42 -6.33 -7.50 -2.17
N GLY A 43 -5.48 -6.99 -1.29
CA GLY A 43 -5.87 -6.84 0.10
C GLY A 43 -5.10 -5.72 0.77
N VAL A 44 -5.80 -4.97 1.60
CA VAL A 44 -5.18 -3.91 2.41
C VAL A 44 -5.69 -4.10 3.83
N ASP A 45 -4.76 -4.30 4.74
CA ASP A 45 -5.09 -4.48 6.14
C ASP A 45 -4.40 -3.40 6.95
N VAL A 46 -4.60 -3.42 8.25
CA VAL A 46 -4.06 -2.37 9.12
C VAL A 46 -2.54 -2.29 8.99
N TYR A 47 -1.86 -3.42 9.03
CA TYR A 47 -0.40 -3.45 9.03
C TYR A 47 0.22 -4.07 7.80
N ASP A 48 -0.60 -4.61 6.90
CA ASP A 48 -0.10 -5.39 5.78
C ASP A 48 -0.87 -5.11 4.51
N ILE A 49 -0.25 -5.43 3.39
CA ILE A 49 -0.98 -5.49 2.11
C ILE A 49 -0.70 -6.84 1.47
N ILE A 50 -1.58 -7.24 0.56
CA ILE A 50 -1.39 -8.47 -0.19
C ILE A 50 -1.47 -8.15 -1.67
N ILE A 51 -0.45 -8.59 -2.41
CA ILE A 51 -0.45 -8.43 -3.87
C ILE A 51 -0.44 -9.81 -4.50
N ARG A 52 -1.08 -9.93 -5.67
CA ARG A 52 -1.06 -11.16 -6.46
C ARG A 52 -0.27 -10.90 -7.73
N GLN A 53 0.76 -11.69 -7.94
CA GLN A 53 1.59 -11.58 -9.13
C GLN A 53 0.94 -12.31 -10.30
N GLU A 54 1.46 -12.09 -11.51
CA GLU A 54 0.91 -12.71 -12.69
C GLU A 54 0.89 -14.23 -12.63
N THR A 55 1.87 -14.80 -11.95
CA THR A 55 1.94 -16.25 -11.77
C THR A 55 0.86 -16.80 -10.86
N GLY A 56 0.13 -15.93 -10.18
CA GLY A 56 -0.84 -16.34 -9.17
C GLY A 56 -0.28 -16.35 -7.76
N LEU A 57 1.02 -16.11 -7.62
CA LEU A 57 1.65 -16.07 -6.30
C LEU A 57 1.18 -14.85 -5.53
N GLU A 58 0.73 -15.05 -4.30
CA GLU A 58 0.29 -13.96 -3.44
C GLU A 58 1.36 -13.67 -2.41
N LEU A 59 1.68 -12.39 -2.26
CA LEU A 59 2.71 -11.95 -1.32
C LEU A 59 2.08 -11.04 -0.29
N LEU A 60 2.36 -11.32 0.98
CA LEU A 60 1.97 -10.44 2.07
C LEU A 60 3.16 -9.55 2.39
N LEU A 61 2.95 -8.24 2.32
CA LEU A 61 4.01 -7.26 2.55
C LEU A 61 3.64 -6.39 3.74
N PRO A 62 4.45 -6.43 4.82
CA PRO A 62 4.19 -5.54 5.96
C PRO A 62 4.36 -4.09 5.54
N LYS A 63 3.42 -3.24 5.92
CA LYS A 63 3.47 -1.83 5.56
C LYS A 63 4.74 -1.16 6.08
N GLY A 64 5.24 -1.61 7.23
CA GLY A 64 6.46 -1.04 7.80
C GLY A 64 7.71 -1.25 6.96
N ASN A 65 7.68 -2.21 6.04
CA ASN A 65 8.81 -2.47 5.16
C ASN A 65 8.66 -1.82 3.80
N ILE A 66 7.55 -1.14 3.55
CA ILE A 66 7.28 -0.54 2.25
C ILE A 66 7.87 0.86 2.21
N ILE A 67 8.73 1.11 1.23
CA ILE A 67 9.28 2.44 1.01
C ILE A 67 8.31 3.28 0.21
N TYR A 68 7.75 2.71 -0.86
CA TYR A 68 6.71 3.37 -1.63
C TYR A 68 5.87 2.34 -2.36
N ILE A 69 4.67 2.76 -2.72
CA ILE A 69 3.78 1.98 -3.56
C ILE A 69 3.09 2.96 -4.51
N HIS A 70 2.95 2.55 -5.76
CA HIS A 70 2.22 3.37 -6.72
C HIS A 70 1.57 2.46 -7.76
N ARG A 71 0.64 3.05 -8.51
CA ARG A 71 0.01 2.29 -9.59
C ARG A 71 1.07 1.95 -10.62
N ALA A 72 1.09 0.68 -11.03
CA ALA A 72 2.02 0.21 -12.02
C ALA A 72 1.40 0.30 -13.41
N GLY A 73 2.22 0.42 -14.36
CA GLY A 73 1.81 0.34 -15.69
C GLY A 73 1.21 1.52 -16.28
N SER A 74 0.81 1.90 -16.81
CA SER A 74 0.26 2.86 -17.39
C SER A 74 0.27 3.44 -18.31
#